data_b6f2899c3a00a444324abbad5fc0b553
#
_entry.id   b6f2899c3a00a444324abbad5fc0b553
#
_cell.length_a   1.000
_cell.length_b   1.000
_cell.length_c   1.000
_cell.angle_alpha   90.00
_cell.angle_beta   90.00
_cell.angle_gamma   90.00
#
_symmetry.space_group_name_H-M   'P 1'
#
loop_
_entity.id
_entity.type
_entity.pdbx_description
1 polymer ?
#
loop_
_entity_poly.entity_id
_entity_poly.type
_entity_poly.pdbx_seq_one_letter_code
_entity_poly.pdbx_strand_id
1 'polypeptide(L)'
;MKNWLLMGLVTLAAGMFTACSSSDDGGSNIPIDTDGYVPVTLPNGLNNRALAGIVKDKDGKGISNVTVTTGSVTVKTNSAGLFVLEQVWVNGNRIVVNFSKDGYFDLTRSCDTYQTGTWDVSLIGKNEAGRSTSVNFEAAAPPTITIGETTVNFPADAFGAYSGTVNVDMAYLNPDDKDFADAMPGGDLQAVRVGGDEAELLSYGMIAVSITDQDGNPLNMQDENGAQVSFPIPASLQGGSAPETIPLWWFNDQTGKWEEDGEAKLVGDHYEGTVKHFSWWNLDYPYQQGTVEGHVYNSEGTPVPNITVHVGQRTTKTNSFGYYRQDVPAGEAFSVSVHSEDYGNYPGDAIANVEPLTPYEVRTVNLTLTKLYKVTGRLVQEGLGSLIGALSFSYGATTMPTVVTRYDGTFDAYIAANYSGPAKLEVTTAAGRKTIDFNVPAGADVSLGDIVFANSVITGGVITVTPSLAGYAPFNIPVPNDLRAYVNDKDNPTSISIDWQPEDWDKWQIEGGWNMIHINYDPQWSMFECIWSSSDFMTQFDSDREMGTFNLIGIEGDKVKFSINGKCRLSFRGAEDEVWDEDAFYQSGELTATIDDNPNGEDGVR
;
A
#
# COMPACT_ATOMS: atom_id res chain seq x y z
N MET A 1 6.92 -26.46 40.42
CA MET A 1 8.32 -26.88 40.25
C MET A 1 8.69 -26.68 38.81
N LYS A 2 9.57 -25.71 38.64
CA LYS A 2 10.43 -25.39 37.48
C LYS A 2 9.81 -25.12 36.11
N ASN A 3 9.74 -23.81 35.88
CA ASN A 3 9.84 -23.02 34.66
C ASN A 3 10.92 -23.51 33.68
N TRP A 4 10.63 -23.39 32.40
CA TRP A 4 11.65 -23.00 31.42
C TRP A 4 11.05 -22.00 30.44
N LEU A 5 11.48 -20.76 30.58
CA LEU A 5 11.43 -19.69 29.58
C LEU A 5 12.27 -20.11 28.38
N LEU A 6 11.78 -19.89 27.18
CA LEU A 6 12.62 -19.76 25.97
C LEU A 6 12.38 -18.40 25.34
N MET A 7 13.26 -17.46 25.64
CA MET A 7 13.48 -16.24 24.88
C MET A 7 14.08 -16.61 23.52
N GLY A 8 13.38 -16.28 22.43
CA GLY A 8 13.92 -16.36 21.09
C GLY A 8 14.48 -15.01 20.66
N LEU A 9 15.76 -14.84 20.84
CA LEU A 9 16.55 -13.73 20.30
C LEU A 9 16.68 -13.92 18.78
N VAL A 10 16.11 -13.05 17.97
CA VAL A 10 16.41 -12.99 16.54
C VAL A 10 17.67 -12.17 16.34
N THR A 11 18.80 -12.86 16.35
CA THR A 11 20.07 -12.31 15.87
C THR A 11 20.17 -12.55 14.36
N LEU A 12 20.28 -11.46 13.59
CA LEU A 12 20.76 -11.52 12.21
C LEU A 12 22.19 -12.07 12.22
N ALA A 13 22.36 -13.34 11.88
CA ALA A 13 23.66 -13.93 11.63
C ALA A 13 23.89 -14.01 10.12
N ALA A 14 24.80 -13.19 9.62
CA ALA A 14 25.44 -13.44 8.34
C ALA A 14 26.23 -14.76 8.48
N GLY A 15 25.65 -15.87 8.07
CA GLY A 15 26.26 -17.19 8.10
C GLY A 15 26.89 -17.52 6.76
N MET A 16 28.21 -17.57 6.73
CA MET A 16 28.95 -18.31 5.69
C MET A 16 28.59 -19.79 5.81
N PHE A 17 27.97 -20.33 4.81
CA PHE A 17 27.78 -21.79 4.69
C PHE A 17 28.94 -22.40 3.93
N THR A 18 29.80 -23.12 4.68
CA THR A 18 30.71 -24.11 4.12
C THR A 18 29.90 -25.37 3.76
N ALA A 19 30.00 -25.78 2.51
CA ALA A 19 29.42 -27.03 2.02
C ALA A 19 30.01 -28.24 2.75
N CYS A 20 29.16 -29.07 3.35
CA CYS A 20 29.51 -30.47 3.69
C CYS A 20 28.58 -31.41 2.88
N SER A 21 29.19 -32.15 2.02
CA SER A 21 28.56 -33.29 1.32
C SER A 21 28.42 -34.47 2.26
N SER A 22 27.22 -35.06 2.40
CA SER A 22 27.05 -36.53 2.58
C SER A 22 25.61 -37.00 2.40
N SER A 23 25.40 -37.83 1.40
CA SER A 23 24.57 -39.04 1.25
C SER A 23 23.17 -39.14 1.87
N ASP A 24 22.21 -39.35 0.93
CA ASP A 24 20.98 -40.17 0.96
C ASP A 24 20.19 -40.31 2.27
N ASP A 25 18.96 -39.77 2.26
CA ASP A 25 17.74 -40.55 2.50
C ASP A 25 16.50 -39.75 2.07
N GLY A 26 15.52 -40.51 1.51
CA GLY A 26 14.35 -39.99 0.78
C GLY A 26 13.48 -39.03 1.57
N GLY A 27 13.61 -37.76 1.25
CA GLY A 27 12.73 -36.69 1.66
C GLY A 27 12.32 -35.85 0.44
N SER A 28 11.08 -35.47 0.37
CA SER A 28 10.48 -34.66 -0.69
C SER A 28 11.44 -33.59 -1.20
N ASN A 29 11.80 -33.69 -2.49
CA ASN A 29 12.56 -32.68 -3.20
C ASN A 29 11.75 -31.38 -3.26
N ILE A 30 11.94 -30.52 -2.26
CA ILE A 30 11.71 -29.08 -2.45
C ILE A 30 12.92 -28.62 -3.26
N PRO A 31 12.75 -28.10 -4.47
CA PRO A 31 13.87 -27.51 -5.18
C PRO A 31 14.41 -26.35 -4.34
N ILE A 32 15.56 -26.56 -3.72
CA ILE A 32 16.30 -25.43 -3.16
C ILE A 32 16.80 -24.68 -4.38
N ASP A 33 16.24 -23.48 -4.61
CA ASP A 33 16.79 -22.55 -5.58
C ASP A 33 18.27 -22.40 -5.27
N THR A 34 19.11 -22.66 -6.25
CA THR A 34 20.57 -22.57 -6.13
C THR A 34 21.02 -21.14 -5.77
N ASP A 35 20.12 -20.16 -5.84
CA ASP A 35 20.34 -18.75 -5.53
C ASP A 35 19.84 -18.35 -4.13
N GLY A 36 19.40 -19.30 -3.31
CA GLY A 36 19.05 -19.09 -1.90
C GLY A 36 17.62 -18.62 -1.65
N TYR A 37 16.76 -18.64 -2.68
CA TYR A 37 15.34 -18.34 -2.51
C TYR A 37 14.59 -19.57 -1.97
N VAL A 38 13.96 -19.42 -0.82
CA VAL A 38 13.07 -20.43 -0.25
C VAL A 38 11.64 -19.88 -0.26
N PRO A 39 10.68 -20.55 -0.93
CA PRO A 39 9.28 -20.13 -0.85
C PRO A 39 8.81 -20.08 0.61
N VAL A 40 8.24 -18.94 0.99
CA VAL A 40 7.74 -18.75 2.36
C VAL A 40 6.31 -19.25 2.42
N THR A 41 6.06 -20.31 3.19
CA THR A 41 4.71 -20.76 3.54
C THR A 41 4.32 -20.11 4.86
N LEU A 42 3.26 -19.30 4.85
CA LEU A 42 2.71 -18.65 6.03
C LEU A 42 1.47 -19.41 6.52
N PRO A 43 1.22 -19.49 7.84
CA PRO A 43 -0.03 -20.04 8.35
C PRO A 43 -1.21 -19.14 7.95
N ASN A 44 -2.42 -19.72 7.81
CA ASN A 44 -3.63 -18.94 7.56
C ASN A 44 -3.93 -18.01 8.74
N GLY A 45 -4.47 -16.85 8.41
CA GLY A 45 -4.81 -15.82 9.37
C GLY A 45 -3.89 -14.60 9.31
N LEU A 46 -3.90 -13.79 10.35
CA LEU A 46 -3.07 -12.59 10.43
C LEU A 46 -1.61 -12.96 10.72
N ASN A 47 -0.71 -12.50 9.88
CA ASN A 47 0.72 -12.81 9.94
C ASN A 47 1.57 -11.54 10.05
N ASN A 48 2.63 -11.59 10.85
CA ASN A 48 3.60 -10.51 11.05
C ASN A 48 4.54 -10.38 9.84
N ARG A 49 3.96 -10.02 8.71
CA ARG A 49 4.67 -9.74 7.47
C ARG A 49 4.27 -8.37 6.99
N ALA A 50 5.21 -7.46 6.92
CA ALA A 50 4.94 -6.13 6.42
C ALA A 50 4.76 -6.11 4.90
N LEU A 51 3.82 -5.29 4.46
CA LEU A 51 3.57 -4.99 3.06
C LEU A 51 3.45 -3.46 2.90
N ALA A 52 4.19 -2.90 2.00
CA ALA A 52 4.12 -1.48 1.69
C ALA A 52 3.80 -1.26 0.21
N GLY A 53 3.31 -0.08 -0.12
CA GLY A 53 3.04 0.25 -1.52
C GLY A 53 2.53 1.66 -1.72
N ILE A 54 2.18 1.95 -2.96
CA ILE A 54 1.57 3.21 -3.37
C ILE A 54 0.24 2.93 -4.06
N VAL A 55 -0.77 3.71 -3.70
CA VAL A 55 -2.04 3.77 -4.43
C VAL A 55 -2.04 5.04 -5.29
N LYS A 56 -2.22 4.87 -6.59
CA LYS A 56 -2.11 5.94 -7.59
C LYS A 56 -3.31 5.93 -8.55
N ASP A 57 -3.51 7.02 -9.26
CA ASP A 57 -4.41 7.08 -10.41
C ASP A 57 -3.67 6.66 -11.70
N LYS A 58 -4.39 6.58 -12.82
CA LYS A 58 -3.84 6.22 -14.14
C LYS A 58 -2.69 7.11 -14.61
N ASP A 59 -2.58 8.31 -14.08
CA ASP A 59 -1.53 9.28 -14.42
C ASP A 59 -0.32 9.16 -13.46
N GLY A 60 -0.34 8.16 -12.56
CA GLY A 60 0.74 7.88 -11.60
C GLY A 60 0.74 8.77 -10.37
N LYS A 61 -0.30 9.60 -10.18
CA LYS A 61 -0.41 10.49 -9.02
C LYS A 61 -0.96 9.72 -7.82
N GLY A 62 -0.28 9.83 -6.68
CA GLY A 62 -0.71 9.19 -5.44
C GLY A 62 -2.09 9.65 -4.97
N ILE A 63 -2.90 8.70 -4.52
CA ILE A 63 -4.25 8.92 -3.99
C ILE A 63 -4.20 8.82 -2.47
N SER A 64 -4.49 9.93 -1.78
CA SER A 64 -4.56 10.00 -0.31
C SER A 64 -5.86 9.42 0.23
N ASN A 65 -5.86 9.05 1.51
CA ASN A 65 -7.05 8.59 2.24
C ASN A 65 -7.76 7.38 1.60
N VAL A 66 -7.04 6.54 0.88
CA VAL A 66 -7.56 5.23 0.49
C VAL A 66 -7.54 4.33 1.71
N THR A 67 -8.66 3.72 2.04
CA THR A 67 -8.74 2.70 3.09
C THR A 67 -8.12 1.41 2.56
N VAL A 68 -7.10 0.90 3.24
CA VAL A 68 -6.38 -0.33 2.89
C VAL A 68 -6.61 -1.34 4.00
N THR A 69 -7.24 -2.47 3.69
CA THR A 69 -7.68 -3.45 4.70
C THR A 69 -7.19 -4.85 4.37
N THR A 70 -6.66 -5.56 5.34
CA THR A 70 -6.30 -6.97 5.26
C THR A 70 -6.74 -7.69 6.55
N GLY A 71 -7.71 -8.59 6.45
CA GLY A 71 -8.34 -9.20 7.62
C GLY A 71 -8.92 -8.15 8.57
N SER A 72 -8.39 -8.05 9.79
CA SER A 72 -8.81 -7.07 10.80
C SER A 72 -7.95 -5.79 10.84
N VAL A 73 -6.88 -5.73 10.04
CA VAL A 73 -5.98 -4.56 10.00
C VAL A 73 -6.46 -3.58 8.95
N THR A 74 -6.56 -2.32 9.31
CA THR A 74 -6.93 -1.23 8.39
C THR A 74 -5.99 -0.05 8.57
N VAL A 75 -5.47 0.46 7.46
CA VAL A 75 -4.68 1.69 7.40
C VAL A 75 -5.22 2.61 6.31
N LYS A 76 -4.77 3.86 6.27
CA LYS A 76 -5.09 4.79 5.19
C LYS A 76 -3.83 5.24 4.46
N THR A 77 -3.95 5.48 3.15
CA THR A 77 -2.85 6.08 2.41
C THR A 77 -2.63 7.53 2.81
N ASN A 78 -1.37 7.93 2.88
CA ASN A 78 -0.97 9.31 3.15
C ASN A 78 -1.17 10.22 1.92
N SER A 79 -0.75 11.49 2.02
CA SER A 79 -0.89 12.48 0.93
C SER A 79 -0.15 12.12 -0.37
N ALA A 80 0.80 11.21 -0.31
CA ALA A 80 1.54 10.69 -1.46
C ALA A 80 0.96 9.38 -2.02
N GLY A 81 -0.13 8.87 -1.43
CA GLY A 81 -0.71 7.58 -1.80
C GLY A 81 -0.02 6.37 -1.15
N LEU A 82 0.91 6.58 -0.22
CA LEU A 82 1.66 5.50 0.41
C LEU A 82 0.86 4.82 1.51
N PHE A 83 1.01 3.50 1.62
CA PHE A 83 0.51 2.71 2.74
C PHE A 83 1.57 1.73 3.24
N VAL A 84 1.46 1.36 4.51
CA VAL A 84 2.24 0.28 5.14
C VAL A 84 1.28 -0.56 5.97
N LEU A 85 1.29 -1.84 5.73
CA LEU A 85 0.65 -2.85 6.55
C LEU A 85 1.75 -3.63 7.27
N GLU A 86 1.81 -3.58 8.58
CA GLU A 86 2.80 -4.33 9.37
C GLU A 86 2.45 -5.81 9.46
N GLN A 87 1.16 -6.10 9.32
CA GLN A 87 0.61 -7.45 9.29
C GLN A 87 -0.27 -7.62 8.07
N VAL A 88 -0.31 -8.83 7.52
CA VAL A 88 -1.17 -9.18 6.39
C VAL A 88 -2.00 -10.42 6.66
N TRP A 89 -3.22 -10.44 6.15
CA TRP A 89 -4.08 -11.61 6.19
C TRP A 89 -3.68 -12.60 5.11
N VAL A 90 -3.47 -13.85 5.51
CA VAL A 90 -3.14 -14.96 4.62
C VAL A 90 -4.30 -15.95 4.58
N ASN A 91 -4.71 -16.32 3.37
CA ASN A 91 -5.71 -17.35 3.10
C ASN A 91 -5.12 -18.37 2.12
N GLY A 92 -4.91 -19.60 2.58
CA GLY A 92 -4.15 -20.61 1.81
C GLY A 92 -2.70 -20.15 1.59
N ASN A 93 -2.32 -19.98 0.33
CA ASN A 93 -1.02 -19.43 -0.06
C ASN A 93 -1.10 -17.95 -0.51
N ARG A 94 -2.23 -17.28 -0.27
CA ARG A 94 -2.51 -15.92 -0.77
C ARG A 94 -2.52 -14.88 0.33
N ILE A 95 -1.91 -13.74 0.07
CA ILE A 95 -2.09 -12.49 0.80
C ILE A 95 -3.18 -11.72 0.09
N VAL A 96 -4.19 -11.23 0.83
CA VAL A 96 -5.34 -10.50 0.28
C VAL A 96 -5.47 -9.15 0.95
N VAL A 97 -5.57 -8.09 0.16
CA VAL A 97 -5.68 -6.69 0.62
C VAL A 97 -6.73 -5.96 -0.19
N ASN A 98 -7.65 -5.28 0.49
CA ASN A 98 -8.73 -4.51 -0.11
C ASN A 98 -8.41 -3.01 -0.07
N PHE A 99 -8.71 -2.32 -1.13
CA PHE A 99 -8.53 -0.88 -1.30
C PHE A 99 -9.87 -0.24 -1.61
N SER A 100 -10.28 0.74 -0.81
CA SER A 100 -11.55 1.43 -1.02
C SER A 100 -11.42 2.93 -0.78
N LYS A 101 -12.14 3.71 -1.59
CA LYS A 101 -12.23 5.16 -1.44
C LYS A 101 -13.45 5.69 -2.17
N ASP A 102 -14.17 6.61 -1.54
CA ASP A 102 -15.29 7.32 -2.18
C ASP A 102 -14.87 7.97 -3.50
N GLY A 103 -15.68 7.77 -4.53
CA GLY A 103 -15.41 8.26 -5.88
C GLY A 103 -14.51 7.35 -6.73
N TYR A 104 -14.10 6.19 -6.20
CA TYR A 104 -13.35 5.17 -6.92
C TYR A 104 -14.05 3.81 -6.87
N PHE A 105 -13.67 2.91 -7.77
CA PHE A 105 -14.06 1.51 -7.66
C PHE A 105 -13.19 0.82 -6.62
N ASP A 106 -13.81 -0.02 -5.80
CA ASP A 106 -13.10 -0.85 -4.84
C ASP A 106 -12.26 -1.90 -5.59
N LEU A 107 -11.06 -2.15 -5.07
CA LEU A 107 -10.12 -3.08 -5.66
C LEU A 107 -9.56 -4.02 -4.60
N THR A 108 -9.61 -5.30 -4.86
CA THR A 108 -8.90 -6.31 -4.06
C THR A 108 -7.65 -6.76 -4.81
N ARG A 109 -6.50 -6.63 -4.17
CA ARG A 109 -5.22 -7.17 -4.66
C ARG A 109 -4.83 -8.40 -3.86
N SER A 110 -4.18 -9.31 -4.51
CA SER A 110 -3.65 -10.51 -3.87
C SER A 110 -2.34 -10.93 -4.49
N CYS A 111 -1.55 -11.69 -3.76
CA CYS A 111 -0.34 -12.31 -4.28
C CYS A 111 -0.06 -13.60 -3.51
N ASP A 112 0.76 -14.44 -4.08
CA ASP A 112 1.28 -15.60 -3.36
C ASP A 112 2.21 -15.20 -2.23
N THR A 113 2.21 -15.98 -1.15
CA THR A 113 3.00 -15.69 0.06
C THR A 113 4.51 -15.66 -0.17
N TYR A 114 5.01 -16.20 -1.27
CA TYR A 114 6.43 -16.12 -1.64
C TYR A 114 6.81 -14.80 -2.31
N GLN A 115 5.84 -14.06 -2.84
CA GLN A 115 6.14 -12.77 -3.48
C GLN A 115 6.55 -11.74 -2.43
N THR A 116 7.55 -10.95 -2.78
CA THR A 116 8.12 -9.89 -1.93
C THR A 116 8.15 -8.58 -2.70
N GLY A 117 8.34 -7.49 -1.99
CA GLY A 117 8.47 -6.16 -2.60
C GLY A 117 7.34 -5.22 -2.24
N THR A 118 7.34 -4.06 -2.90
CA THR A 118 6.30 -3.05 -2.76
C THR A 118 5.23 -3.23 -3.82
N TRP A 119 3.99 -2.86 -3.50
CA TRP A 119 2.88 -2.92 -4.44
C TRP A 119 2.63 -1.56 -5.07
N ASP A 120 2.48 -1.57 -6.38
CA ASP A 120 1.87 -0.48 -7.13
C ASP A 120 0.41 -0.86 -7.36
N VAL A 121 -0.50 0.03 -6.98
CA VAL A 121 -1.95 -0.18 -7.07
C VAL A 121 -2.57 1.01 -7.77
N SER A 122 -3.30 0.78 -8.85
CA SER A 122 -4.01 1.83 -9.58
C SER A 122 -5.51 1.73 -9.32
N LEU A 123 -6.15 2.79 -8.80
CA LEU A 123 -7.59 2.82 -8.63
C LEU A 123 -8.26 3.56 -9.78
N ILE A 124 -9.34 2.97 -10.30
CA ILE A 124 -10.16 3.58 -11.34
C ILE A 124 -11.16 4.52 -10.67
N GLY A 125 -11.11 5.81 -11.04
CA GLY A 125 -12.09 6.79 -10.60
C GLY A 125 -13.46 6.54 -11.22
N LYS A 126 -14.54 6.86 -10.50
CA LYS A 126 -15.89 6.89 -11.08
C LYS A 126 -15.99 8.09 -12.03
N ASN A 127 -16.60 7.92 -13.20
CA ASN A 127 -16.64 8.93 -14.28
C ASN A 127 -15.27 9.34 -14.85
N GLU A 128 -14.34 8.42 -14.91
CA GLU A 128 -13.04 8.62 -15.55
C GLU A 128 -13.18 8.46 -17.07
N ALA A 129 -12.86 9.52 -17.81
CA ALA A 129 -13.08 9.56 -19.27
C ALA A 129 -12.42 8.37 -19.99
N GLY A 130 -13.22 7.62 -20.73
CA GLY A 130 -12.79 6.45 -21.51
C GLY A 130 -12.64 5.15 -20.71
N ARG A 131 -12.71 5.19 -19.37
CA ARG A 131 -12.55 4.00 -18.51
C ARG A 131 -13.73 3.72 -17.60
N SER A 132 -14.52 4.74 -17.23
CA SER A 132 -15.67 4.54 -16.35
C SER A 132 -16.78 5.54 -16.63
N THR A 133 -18.00 5.19 -16.23
CA THR A 133 -19.18 6.02 -16.35
C THR A 133 -20.13 5.76 -15.19
N SER A 134 -20.88 6.80 -14.78
CA SER A 134 -21.96 6.70 -13.82
C SER A 134 -23.26 7.09 -14.50
N VAL A 135 -24.27 6.24 -14.42
CA VAL A 135 -25.58 6.43 -15.06
C VAL A 135 -26.69 6.22 -14.04
N ASN A 136 -27.69 7.11 -14.06
CA ASN A 136 -28.88 7.00 -13.22
C ASN A 136 -30.08 6.80 -14.13
N PHE A 137 -30.96 5.87 -13.76
CA PHE A 137 -32.17 5.56 -14.54
C PHE A 137 -33.30 4.98 -13.66
N GLU A 138 -34.52 5.01 -14.15
CA GLU A 138 -35.62 4.34 -13.46
C GLU A 138 -35.53 2.83 -13.64
N ALA A 139 -35.71 2.06 -12.58
CA ALA A 139 -35.56 0.60 -12.56
C ALA A 139 -36.36 -0.13 -13.65
N ALA A 140 -37.54 0.43 -14.03
CA ALA A 140 -38.40 -0.14 -15.06
C ALA A 140 -37.90 0.04 -16.51
N ALA A 141 -36.85 0.86 -16.71
CA ALA A 141 -36.36 1.18 -18.07
C ALA A 141 -34.82 1.30 -18.09
N PRO A 142 -34.10 0.21 -17.80
CA PRO A 142 -32.64 0.22 -17.79
C PRO A 142 -32.10 0.49 -19.21
N PRO A 143 -31.17 1.42 -19.38
CA PRO A 143 -30.50 1.64 -20.65
C PRO A 143 -29.39 0.62 -20.88
N THR A 144 -28.90 0.50 -22.11
CA THR A 144 -27.57 -0.07 -22.35
C THR A 144 -26.52 0.92 -21.88
N ILE A 145 -25.62 0.48 -21.02
CA ILE A 145 -24.48 1.29 -20.52
C ILE A 145 -23.25 0.94 -21.36
N THR A 146 -22.54 1.97 -21.81
CA THR A 146 -21.44 1.80 -22.78
C THR A 146 -20.19 2.58 -22.35
N ILE A 147 -19.01 1.94 -22.47
CA ILE A 147 -17.70 2.57 -22.38
C ILE A 147 -16.89 2.12 -23.60
N GLY A 148 -16.58 3.07 -24.50
CA GLY A 148 -16.00 2.69 -25.79
C GLY A 148 -16.90 1.71 -26.54
N GLU A 149 -16.40 0.51 -26.79
CA GLU A 149 -17.13 -0.58 -27.45
C GLU A 149 -17.64 -1.64 -26.45
N THR A 150 -17.32 -1.51 -25.17
CA THR A 150 -17.79 -2.40 -24.10
C THR A 150 -19.17 -1.99 -23.64
N THR A 151 -20.10 -2.96 -23.55
CA THR A 151 -21.48 -2.69 -23.15
C THR A 151 -21.99 -3.61 -22.06
N VAL A 152 -22.87 -3.07 -21.21
CA VAL A 152 -23.71 -3.82 -20.27
C VAL A 152 -25.16 -3.52 -20.55
N ASN A 153 -25.96 -4.55 -20.78
CA ASN A 153 -27.38 -4.45 -21.08
C ASN A 153 -28.19 -5.23 -20.03
N PHE A 154 -28.95 -4.50 -19.22
CA PHE A 154 -29.80 -5.08 -18.20
C PHE A 154 -31.13 -5.53 -18.81
N PRO A 155 -31.70 -6.71 -18.42
CA PRO A 155 -33.06 -7.07 -18.82
C PRO A 155 -34.09 -6.13 -18.18
N ALA A 156 -35.29 -6.08 -18.74
CA ALA A 156 -36.33 -5.15 -18.29
C ALA A 156 -36.73 -5.32 -16.82
N ASP A 157 -36.62 -6.55 -16.30
CA ASP A 157 -37.00 -6.90 -14.94
C ASP A 157 -35.77 -7.08 -14.00
N ALA A 158 -34.62 -6.52 -14.40
CA ALA A 158 -33.34 -6.71 -13.68
C ALA A 158 -33.41 -6.44 -12.19
N PHE A 159 -34.27 -5.51 -11.76
CA PHE A 159 -34.35 -5.06 -10.37
C PHE A 159 -35.64 -5.55 -9.65
N GLY A 160 -36.37 -6.47 -10.26
CA GLY A 160 -37.55 -7.10 -9.67
C GLY A 160 -38.62 -6.11 -9.23
N ALA A 161 -38.99 -6.13 -7.95
CA ALA A 161 -40.01 -5.25 -7.38
C ALA A 161 -39.51 -3.84 -7.04
N TYR A 162 -38.22 -3.54 -7.20
CA TYR A 162 -37.70 -2.20 -6.96
C TYR A 162 -38.18 -1.25 -8.07
N SER A 163 -38.70 -0.08 -7.67
CA SER A 163 -39.33 0.87 -8.61
C SER A 163 -38.79 2.30 -8.52
N GLY A 164 -37.64 2.46 -7.85
CA GLY A 164 -36.99 3.76 -7.73
C GLY A 164 -35.88 3.98 -8.74
N THR A 165 -35.13 5.06 -8.54
CA THR A 165 -33.93 5.36 -9.33
C THR A 165 -32.82 4.38 -8.99
N VAL A 166 -32.20 3.82 -10.01
CA VAL A 166 -31.02 2.95 -9.93
C VAL A 166 -29.80 3.76 -10.34
N ASN A 167 -28.76 3.72 -9.53
CA ASN A 167 -27.47 4.30 -9.86
C ASN A 167 -26.51 3.17 -10.22
N VAL A 168 -25.88 3.25 -11.37
CA VAL A 168 -24.90 2.28 -11.85
C VAL A 168 -23.60 2.99 -12.17
N ASP A 169 -22.55 2.56 -11.48
CA ASP A 169 -21.17 2.90 -11.84
C ASP A 169 -20.58 1.70 -12.58
N MET A 170 -20.04 1.92 -13.78
CA MET A 170 -19.38 0.91 -14.59
C MET A 170 -17.96 1.36 -14.91
N ALA A 171 -16.99 0.45 -14.79
CA ALA A 171 -15.63 0.62 -15.30
C ALA A 171 -15.29 -0.49 -16.29
N TYR A 172 -14.47 -0.16 -17.27
CA TYR A 172 -13.82 -1.10 -18.17
C TYR A 172 -12.30 -0.97 -18.06
N LEU A 173 -11.64 -2.09 -17.85
CA LEU A 173 -10.19 -2.17 -17.81
C LEU A 173 -9.70 -2.95 -19.02
N ASN A 174 -9.04 -2.24 -19.94
CA ASN A 174 -8.48 -2.81 -21.15
C ASN A 174 -7.13 -3.46 -20.86
N PRO A 175 -6.87 -4.71 -21.30
CA PRO A 175 -5.56 -5.34 -21.17
C PRO A 175 -4.39 -4.56 -21.80
N ASP A 176 -4.69 -3.68 -22.76
CA ASP A 176 -3.72 -2.82 -23.42
C ASP A 176 -3.44 -1.51 -22.65
N ASP A 177 -4.13 -1.26 -21.53
CA ASP A 177 -3.88 -0.10 -20.69
C ASP A 177 -2.52 -0.24 -19.98
N LYS A 178 -1.78 0.86 -19.92
CA LYS A 178 -0.43 0.88 -19.32
C LYS A 178 -0.39 0.42 -17.86
N ASP A 179 -1.45 0.75 -17.11
CA ASP A 179 -1.60 0.41 -15.70
C ASP A 179 -2.48 -0.82 -15.47
N PHE A 180 -2.75 -1.63 -16.52
CA PHE A 180 -3.58 -2.82 -16.43
C PHE A 180 -3.16 -3.74 -15.27
N ALA A 181 -1.88 -4.09 -15.19
CA ALA A 181 -1.36 -4.96 -14.16
C ALA A 181 -1.50 -4.38 -12.73
N ASP A 182 -1.49 -3.05 -12.59
CA ASP A 182 -1.64 -2.36 -11.31
C ASP A 182 -3.10 -2.14 -10.94
N ALA A 183 -4.01 -2.09 -11.92
CA ALA A 183 -5.43 -1.82 -11.74
C ALA A 183 -6.31 -3.09 -11.70
N MET A 184 -5.80 -4.24 -12.16
CA MET A 184 -6.60 -5.45 -12.20
C MET A 184 -6.77 -6.10 -10.82
N PRO A 185 -7.96 -6.65 -10.51
CA PRO A 185 -8.18 -7.45 -9.32
C PRO A 185 -7.22 -8.66 -9.26
N GLY A 186 -6.76 -8.98 -8.05
CA GLY A 186 -5.76 -10.01 -7.83
C GLY A 186 -4.35 -9.53 -8.17
N GLY A 187 -4.11 -9.13 -9.41
CA GLY A 187 -2.81 -8.66 -9.90
C GLY A 187 -1.97 -9.72 -10.59
N ASP A 188 -2.40 -10.97 -10.59
CA ASP A 188 -1.63 -12.10 -11.16
C ASP A 188 -2.45 -13.03 -12.07
N LEU A 189 -3.77 -12.76 -12.23
CA LEU A 189 -4.66 -13.52 -13.10
C LEU A 189 -4.76 -15.02 -12.74
N GLN A 190 -4.55 -15.37 -11.47
CA GLN A 190 -4.78 -16.73 -10.99
C GLN A 190 -6.27 -17.02 -10.84
N ALA A 191 -6.69 -18.22 -11.27
CA ALA A 191 -8.09 -18.59 -11.34
C ALA A 191 -8.34 -20.02 -10.87
N VAL A 192 -9.61 -20.28 -10.53
CA VAL A 192 -10.12 -21.61 -10.20
C VAL A 192 -11.29 -21.94 -11.13
N ARG A 193 -11.19 -23.05 -11.83
CA ARG A 193 -12.21 -23.56 -12.74
C ARG A 193 -13.39 -24.20 -12.01
N VAL A 194 -14.52 -24.30 -12.69
CA VAL A 194 -15.59 -25.21 -12.24
C VAL A 194 -15.01 -26.61 -12.07
N GLY A 195 -15.04 -27.13 -10.84
CA GLY A 195 -14.42 -28.42 -10.49
C GLY A 195 -13.16 -28.32 -9.64
N GLY A 196 -12.59 -27.14 -9.48
CA GLY A 196 -11.51 -26.85 -8.53
C GLY A 196 -10.10 -26.88 -9.13
N ASP A 197 -9.96 -27.09 -10.43
CA ASP A 197 -8.66 -27.01 -11.10
C ASP A 197 -8.18 -25.56 -11.18
N GLU A 198 -6.90 -25.32 -10.88
CA GLU A 198 -6.29 -24.01 -11.01
C GLU A 198 -5.93 -23.71 -12.47
N ALA A 199 -6.00 -22.43 -12.84
CA ALA A 199 -5.65 -21.92 -14.16
C ALA A 199 -4.99 -20.55 -14.07
N GLU A 200 -4.19 -20.25 -15.09
CA GLU A 200 -3.65 -18.91 -15.36
C GLU A 200 -4.43 -18.30 -16.53
N LEU A 201 -4.88 -17.06 -16.35
CA LEU A 201 -5.73 -16.41 -17.34
C LEU A 201 -4.92 -15.53 -18.29
N LEU A 202 -5.35 -15.51 -19.56
CA LEU A 202 -4.99 -14.48 -20.52
C LEU A 202 -6.22 -13.58 -20.71
N SER A 203 -6.12 -12.32 -20.34
CA SER A 203 -7.28 -11.42 -20.28
C SER A 203 -7.63 -10.80 -21.64
N TYR A 204 -8.92 -10.80 -21.93
CA TYR A 204 -9.54 -10.08 -23.05
C TYR A 204 -10.26 -8.81 -22.57
N GLY A 205 -10.33 -8.55 -21.28
CA GLY A 205 -10.89 -7.34 -20.69
C GLY A 205 -11.73 -7.60 -19.44
N MET A 206 -11.79 -6.57 -18.58
CA MET A 206 -12.50 -6.66 -17.31
C MET A 206 -13.50 -5.52 -17.15
N ILE A 207 -14.61 -5.81 -16.48
CA ILE A 207 -15.54 -4.78 -16.02
C ILE A 207 -15.74 -4.85 -14.52
N ALA A 208 -15.92 -3.68 -13.91
CA ALA A 208 -16.52 -3.54 -12.61
C ALA A 208 -17.89 -2.87 -12.76
N VAL A 209 -18.89 -3.38 -12.08
CA VAL A 209 -20.20 -2.74 -12.03
C VAL A 209 -20.68 -2.69 -10.60
N SER A 210 -20.98 -1.48 -10.12
CA SER A 210 -21.57 -1.22 -8.81
C SER A 210 -22.98 -0.67 -9.01
N ILE A 211 -23.94 -1.25 -8.33
CA ILE A 211 -25.36 -0.87 -8.44
C ILE A 211 -25.87 -0.46 -7.07
N THR A 212 -26.47 0.72 -6.99
CA THR A 212 -27.08 1.23 -5.77
C THR A 212 -28.49 1.77 -6.02
N ASP A 213 -29.31 1.78 -4.97
CA ASP A 213 -30.59 2.47 -4.98
C ASP A 213 -30.40 4.00 -4.90
N GLN A 214 -31.51 4.73 -4.89
CA GLN A 214 -31.51 6.19 -4.77
C GLN A 214 -30.90 6.72 -3.46
N ASP A 215 -30.84 5.90 -2.41
CA ASP A 215 -30.32 6.24 -1.10
C ASP A 215 -28.85 5.81 -0.94
N GLY A 216 -28.25 5.21 -2.01
CA GLY A 216 -26.87 4.73 -2.03
C GLY A 216 -26.67 3.34 -1.43
N ASN A 217 -27.76 2.61 -1.10
CA ASN A 217 -27.61 1.24 -0.61
C ASN A 217 -27.35 0.28 -1.77
N PRO A 218 -26.54 -0.78 -1.56
CA PRO A 218 -26.32 -1.79 -2.59
C PRO A 218 -27.63 -2.41 -3.10
N LEU A 219 -27.78 -2.48 -4.41
CA LEU A 219 -28.92 -3.09 -5.07
C LEU A 219 -28.45 -4.24 -5.96
N ASN A 220 -29.00 -5.43 -5.74
CA ASN A 220 -28.67 -6.62 -6.52
C ASN A 220 -29.66 -6.83 -7.66
N MET A 221 -29.17 -7.41 -8.75
CA MET A 221 -30.06 -7.94 -9.78
C MET A 221 -30.92 -9.07 -9.19
N GLN A 222 -32.18 -9.10 -9.62
CA GLN A 222 -33.16 -10.11 -9.22
C GLN A 222 -33.50 -11.08 -10.36
N ASP A 223 -33.05 -10.77 -11.58
CA ASP A 223 -33.39 -11.56 -12.77
C ASP A 223 -32.42 -12.73 -12.94
N GLU A 224 -32.96 -13.96 -12.97
CA GLU A 224 -32.18 -15.17 -13.24
C GLU A 224 -31.58 -15.21 -14.65
N ASN A 225 -32.11 -14.41 -15.59
CA ASN A 225 -31.58 -14.30 -16.94
C ASN A 225 -30.27 -13.51 -17.01
N GLY A 226 -29.99 -12.72 -15.98
CA GLY A 226 -28.75 -11.93 -15.87
C GLY A 226 -28.69 -10.76 -16.86
N ALA A 227 -27.59 -9.99 -16.77
CA ALA A 227 -27.28 -8.91 -17.72
C ALA A 227 -26.34 -9.40 -18.83
N GLN A 228 -26.57 -8.92 -20.06
CA GLN A 228 -25.65 -9.18 -21.15
C GLN A 228 -24.48 -8.24 -21.12
N VAL A 229 -23.29 -8.79 -21.29
CA VAL A 229 -22.04 -8.04 -21.39
C VAL A 229 -21.40 -8.30 -22.74
N SER A 230 -20.78 -7.27 -23.32
CA SER A 230 -20.07 -7.36 -24.59
C SER A 230 -18.73 -6.63 -24.49
N PHE A 231 -17.65 -7.28 -24.91
CA PHE A 231 -16.28 -6.79 -24.83
C PHE A 231 -15.60 -6.89 -26.18
N PRO A 232 -14.92 -5.85 -26.67
CA PRO A 232 -14.10 -5.94 -27.88
C PRO A 232 -12.86 -6.79 -27.63
N ILE A 233 -12.36 -7.47 -28.65
CA ILE A 233 -11.03 -8.10 -28.60
C ILE A 233 -9.96 -7.00 -28.47
N PRO A 234 -9.09 -7.03 -27.44
CA PRO A 234 -8.01 -6.06 -27.30
C PRO A 234 -7.11 -6.00 -28.53
N ALA A 235 -6.59 -4.83 -28.86
CA ALA A 235 -5.76 -4.62 -30.05
C ALA A 235 -4.53 -5.54 -30.07
N SER A 236 -3.93 -5.81 -28.91
CA SER A 236 -2.80 -6.72 -28.75
C SER A 236 -3.12 -8.18 -29.09
N LEU A 237 -4.40 -8.58 -29.01
CA LEU A 237 -4.88 -9.94 -29.29
C LEU A 237 -5.58 -10.07 -30.64
N GLN A 238 -5.72 -8.96 -31.39
CA GLN A 238 -6.28 -8.98 -32.74
C GLN A 238 -5.32 -9.64 -33.72
N GLY A 239 -5.87 -10.43 -34.64
CA GLY A 239 -5.06 -11.13 -35.68
C GLY A 239 -4.56 -12.52 -35.26
N GLY A 240 -4.77 -12.92 -34.02
CA GLY A 240 -4.66 -14.32 -33.57
C GLY A 240 -5.95 -15.12 -33.90
N SER A 241 -5.94 -16.41 -33.65
CA SER A 241 -7.16 -17.24 -33.67
C SER A 241 -7.90 -17.07 -32.35
N ALA A 242 -8.74 -16.04 -32.25
CA ALA A 242 -9.62 -15.88 -31.10
C ALA A 242 -10.52 -17.11 -30.92
N PRO A 243 -10.61 -17.73 -29.73
CA PRO A 243 -11.47 -18.88 -29.48
C PRO A 243 -12.94 -18.54 -29.76
N GLU A 244 -13.70 -19.51 -30.26
CA GLU A 244 -15.14 -19.32 -30.50
C GLU A 244 -15.94 -19.07 -29.21
N THR A 245 -15.42 -19.58 -28.08
CA THR A 245 -16.02 -19.45 -26.75
C THR A 245 -14.91 -19.32 -25.72
N ILE A 246 -15.09 -18.41 -24.78
CA ILE A 246 -14.21 -18.24 -23.62
C ILE A 246 -15.04 -18.25 -22.32
N PRO A 247 -14.50 -18.73 -21.20
CA PRO A 247 -15.18 -18.63 -19.91
C PRO A 247 -15.32 -17.18 -19.42
N LEU A 248 -16.34 -16.99 -18.59
CA LEU A 248 -16.53 -15.81 -17.76
C LEU A 248 -15.98 -16.09 -16.37
N TRP A 249 -15.36 -15.08 -15.77
CA TRP A 249 -14.73 -15.18 -14.46
C TRP A 249 -15.17 -14.02 -13.58
N TRP A 250 -15.59 -14.31 -12.35
CA TRP A 250 -15.82 -13.29 -11.35
C TRP A 250 -14.70 -13.30 -10.31
N PHE A 251 -14.37 -12.14 -9.76
CA PHE A 251 -13.31 -12.05 -8.77
C PHE A 251 -13.85 -12.30 -7.35
N ASN A 252 -13.27 -13.28 -6.66
CA ASN A 252 -13.61 -13.58 -5.28
C ASN A 252 -12.67 -12.85 -4.32
N ASP A 253 -13.18 -11.80 -3.67
CA ASP A 253 -12.44 -10.96 -2.73
C ASP A 253 -11.95 -11.71 -1.48
N GLN A 254 -12.52 -12.87 -1.16
CA GLN A 254 -12.15 -13.68 -0.01
C GLN A 254 -10.92 -14.56 -0.30
N THR A 255 -10.88 -15.12 -1.50
CA THR A 255 -9.80 -16.03 -1.92
C THR A 255 -8.68 -15.29 -2.65
N GLY A 256 -8.99 -14.11 -3.20
CA GLY A 256 -8.08 -13.34 -4.04
C GLY A 256 -7.80 -14.02 -5.39
N LYS A 257 -8.75 -14.81 -5.89
CA LYS A 257 -8.67 -15.51 -7.18
C LYS A 257 -9.91 -15.26 -8.03
N TRP A 258 -9.77 -15.46 -9.32
CA TRP A 258 -10.87 -15.50 -10.27
C TRP A 258 -11.56 -16.85 -10.22
N GLU A 259 -12.88 -16.87 -10.26
CA GLU A 259 -13.70 -18.09 -10.26
C GLU A 259 -14.53 -18.17 -11.54
N GLU A 260 -14.50 -19.34 -12.20
CA GLU A 260 -15.24 -19.57 -13.44
C GLU A 260 -16.73 -19.65 -13.20
N ASP A 261 -17.52 -18.80 -13.88
CA ASP A 261 -19.00 -18.84 -13.86
C ASP A 261 -19.60 -18.40 -15.21
N GLY A 262 -19.84 -19.36 -16.08
CA GLY A 262 -20.44 -19.14 -17.37
C GLY A 262 -19.46 -19.05 -18.53
N GLU A 263 -19.96 -18.65 -19.69
CA GLU A 263 -19.19 -18.54 -20.93
C GLU A 263 -19.64 -17.34 -21.77
N ALA A 264 -18.73 -16.80 -22.56
CA ALA A 264 -18.98 -15.81 -23.60
C ALA A 264 -18.64 -16.38 -24.98
N LYS A 265 -19.38 -15.93 -26.00
CA LYS A 265 -19.22 -16.36 -27.39
C LYS A 265 -18.68 -15.23 -28.24
N LEU A 266 -17.84 -15.58 -29.19
CA LEU A 266 -17.32 -14.64 -30.17
C LEU A 266 -18.42 -14.27 -31.17
N VAL A 267 -18.76 -13.00 -31.24
CA VAL A 267 -19.74 -12.42 -32.18
C VAL A 267 -19.07 -11.25 -32.92
N GLY A 268 -18.63 -11.49 -34.13
CA GLY A 268 -17.82 -10.52 -34.88
C GLY A 268 -16.43 -10.35 -34.26
N ASP A 269 -16.15 -9.18 -33.77
CA ASP A 269 -14.92 -8.82 -33.07
C ASP A 269 -15.13 -8.60 -31.56
N HIS A 270 -16.24 -9.08 -31.00
CA HIS A 270 -16.61 -8.98 -29.59
C HIS A 270 -16.89 -10.35 -28.98
N TYR A 271 -16.63 -10.48 -27.70
CA TYR A 271 -17.15 -11.57 -26.89
C TYR A 271 -18.41 -11.12 -26.17
N GLU A 272 -19.50 -11.89 -26.31
CA GLU A 272 -20.78 -11.66 -25.66
C GLU A 272 -21.11 -12.77 -24.68
N GLY A 273 -21.49 -12.38 -23.46
CA GLY A 273 -21.83 -13.31 -22.38
C GLY A 273 -22.91 -12.75 -21.47
N THR A 274 -23.33 -13.55 -20.50
CA THR A 274 -24.37 -13.18 -19.52
C THR A 274 -23.85 -13.37 -18.12
N VAL A 275 -23.96 -12.32 -17.28
CA VAL A 275 -23.56 -12.32 -15.86
C VAL A 275 -24.79 -12.18 -14.98
N LYS A 276 -24.84 -12.96 -13.87
CA LYS A 276 -26.01 -13.02 -12.96
C LYS A 276 -25.90 -12.14 -11.73
N HIS A 277 -24.73 -11.68 -11.42
CA HIS A 277 -24.43 -10.74 -10.35
C HIS A 277 -23.34 -9.78 -10.80
N PHE A 278 -23.13 -8.71 -10.06
CA PHE A 278 -22.07 -7.79 -10.35
C PHE A 278 -21.04 -7.71 -9.23
N SER A 279 -19.80 -7.80 -9.64
CA SER A 279 -18.54 -7.57 -8.97
C SER A 279 -17.55 -7.17 -10.06
N TRP A 280 -16.29 -7.52 -9.94
CA TRP A 280 -15.38 -7.56 -11.08
C TRP A 280 -15.63 -8.83 -11.90
N TRP A 281 -15.81 -8.65 -13.20
CA TRP A 281 -15.94 -9.72 -14.18
C TRP A 281 -14.86 -9.62 -15.24
N ASN A 282 -14.36 -10.77 -15.66
CA ASN A 282 -13.29 -10.90 -16.62
C ASN A 282 -13.71 -11.90 -17.72
N LEU A 283 -13.35 -11.61 -18.94
CA LEU A 283 -13.47 -12.52 -20.08
C LEU A 283 -12.08 -12.99 -20.45
N ASP A 284 -11.77 -14.23 -20.13
CA ASP A 284 -10.42 -14.73 -20.21
C ASP A 284 -10.35 -16.15 -20.71
N TYR A 285 -9.27 -16.44 -21.44
CA TYR A 285 -8.95 -17.78 -21.81
C TYR A 285 -8.06 -18.45 -20.77
N PRO A 286 -8.47 -19.61 -20.20
CA PRO A 286 -7.69 -20.29 -19.18
C PRO A 286 -6.60 -21.18 -19.80
N TYR A 287 -5.44 -21.10 -19.25
CA TYR A 287 -4.29 -21.95 -19.53
C TYR A 287 -3.87 -22.74 -18.28
N GLN A 288 -3.15 -23.83 -18.47
CA GLN A 288 -2.42 -24.43 -17.37
C GLN A 288 -1.26 -23.52 -16.97
N GLN A 289 -0.89 -23.58 -15.71
CA GLN A 289 0.20 -22.77 -15.17
C GLN A 289 1.54 -23.20 -15.75
N GLY A 290 2.36 -22.25 -16.14
CA GLY A 290 3.79 -22.31 -16.26
C GLY A 290 4.42 -21.30 -15.30
N THR A 291 5.72 -21.29 -15.15
CA THR A 291 6.42 -20.32 -14.30
C THR A 291 7.63 -19.76 -15.02
N VAL A 292 7.84 -18.47 -14.93
CA VAL A 292 9.08 -17.81 -15.32
C VAL A 292 9.74 -17.24 -14.08
N GLU A 293 11.04 -17.48 -13.96
CA GLU A 293 11.85 -16.92 -12.90
C GLU A 293 13.20 -16.48 -13.45
N GLY A 294 13.93 -15.67 -12.72
CA GLY A 294 15.25 -15.23 -13.14
C GLY A 294 15.77 -14.04 -12.35
N HIS A 295 16.85 -13.51 -12.84
CA HIS A 295 17.48 -12.33 -12.24
C HIS A 295 17.58 -11.19 -13.25
N VAL A 296 17.49 -9.97 -12.72
CA VAL A 296 17.86 -8.76 -13.43
C VAL A 296 19.23 -8.32 -12.96
N TYR A 297 20.16 -8.23 -13.89
CA TYR A 297 21.53 -7.79 -13.64
C TYR A 297 21.80 -6.44 -14.31
N ASN A 298 22.70 -5.67 -13.73
CA ASN A 298 23.29 -4.55 -14.45
C ASN A 298 24.37 -5.06 -15.44
N SER A 299 24.95 -4.17 -16.22
CA SER A 299 26.00 -4.52 -17.19
C SER A 299 27.29 -5.08 -16.58
N GLU A 300 27.46 -4.96 -15.27
CA GLU A 300 28.62 -5.45 -14.51
C GLU A 300 28.33 -6.81 -13.85
N GLY A 301 27.13 -7.37 -14.10
CA GLY A 301 26.71 -8.64 -13.54
C GLY A 301 26.23 -8.55 -12.08
N THR A 302 26.00 -7.33 -11.56
CA THR A 302 25.45 -7.15 -10.21
C THR A 302 23.93 -7.25 -10.27
N PRO A 303 23.28 -8.04 -9.38
CA PRO A 303 21.84 -8.12 -9.31
C PRO A 303 21.21 -6.76 -8.97
N VAL A 304 20.10 -6.43 -9.64
CA VAL A 304 19.40 -5.15 -9.48
C VAL A 304 18.08 -5.38 -8.73
N PRO A 305 17.96 -4.95 -7.46
CA PRO A 305 16.76 -5.14 -6.67
C PRO A 305 15.68 -4.10 -6.96
N ASN A 306 14.45 -4.43 -6.58
CA ASN A 306 13.27 -3.57 -6.63
C ASN A 306 12.95 -3.00 -8.02
N ILE A 307 13.24 -3.78 -9.07
CA ILE A 307 12.95 -3.45 -10.46
C ILE A 307 11.65 -4.10 -10.89
N THR A 308 10.77 -3.34 -11.55
CA THR A 308 9.57 -3.90 -12.18
C THR A 308 9.97 -4.72 -13.38
N VAL A 309 9.51 -5.96 -13.41
CA VAL A 309 9.66 -6.90 -14.52
C VAL A 309 8.27 -7.16 -15.10
N HIS A 310 8.09 -6.83 -16.36
CA HIS A 310 6.87 -7.13 -17.10
C HIS A 310 6.96 -8.55 -17.66
N VAL A 311 5.95 -9.36 -17.41
CA VAL A 311 5.88 -10.76 -17.85
C VAL A 311 4.53 -10.98 -18.52
N GLY A 312 4.48 -10.85 -19.84
CA GLY A 312 3.22 -10.82 -20.58
C GLY A 312 2.30 -9.71 -20.06
N GLN A 313 1.09 -10.06 -19.64
CA GLN A 313 0.10 -9.11 -19.09
C GLN A 313 0.29 -8.83 -17.57
N ARG A 314 1.34 -9.32 -16.95
CA ARG A 314 1.59 -9.24 -15.51
C ARG A 314 2.83 -8.42 -15.22
N THR A 315 2.94 -7.95 -13.97
CA THR A 315 4.17 -7.37 -13.44
C THR A 315 4.56 -8.04 -12.14
N THR A 316 5.85 -8.12 -11.90
CA THR A 316 6.45 -8.52 -10.63
C THR A 316 7.62 -7.60 -10.33
N LYS A 317 8.19 -7.67 -9.12
CA LYS A 317 9.38 -6.89 -8.77
C LYS A 317 10.51 -7.81 -8.34
N THR A 318 11.73 -7.43 -8.66
CA THR A 318 12.90 -8.14 -8.16
C THR A 318 13.05 -7.93 -6.66
N ASN A 319 13.42 -9.00 -5.94
CA ASN A 319 13.76 -8.95 -4.52
C ASN A 319 15.15 -8.34 -4.28
N SER A 320 15.64 -8.38 -3.05
CA SER A 320 16.97 -7.85 -2.67
C SER A 320 18.15 -8.51 -3.37
N PHE A 321 17.95 -9.67 -3.98
CA PHE A 321 18.95 -10.42 -4.76
C PHE A 321 18.80 -10.23 -6.27
N GLY A 322 17.91 -9.31 -6.70
CA GLY A 322 17.60 -9.12 -8.11
C GLY A 322 16.77 -10.24 -8.75
N TYR A 323 16.27 -11.19 -7.93
CA TYR A 323 15.47 -12.33 -8.39
C TYR A 323 14.00 -11.95 -8.51
N TYR A 324 13.35 -12.46 -9.56
CA TYR A 324 11.91 -12.39 -9.77
C TYR A 324 11.32 -13.75 -10.11
N ARG A 325 10.04 -13.91 -9.83
CA ARG A 325 9.24 -15.09 -10.22
C ARG A 325 7.83 -14.64 -10.54
N GLN A 326 7.27 -15.21 -11.60
CA GLN A 326 5.90 -14.95 -12.04
C GLN A 326 5.30 -16.20 -12.67
N ASP A 327 4.09 -16.56 -12.23
CA ASP A 327 3.31 -17.59 -12.88
C ASP A 327 2.62 -17.02 -14.12
N VAL A 328 2.56 -17.83 -15.19
CA VAL A 328 2.15 -17.41 -16.53
C VAL A 328 1.33 -18.49 -17.22
N PRO A 329 0.51 -18.14 -18.22
CA PRO A 329 -0.15 -19.12 -19.08
C PRO A 329 0.85 -20.01 -19.81
N ALA A 330 0.75 -21.33 -19.63
CA ALA A 330 1.48 -22.28 -20.45
C ALA A 330 0.82 -22.39 -21.84
N GLY A 331 1.60 -22.54 -22.88
CA GLY A 331 1.09 -22.70 -24.26
C GLY A 331 1.06 -21.41 -25.07
N GLU A 332 1.26 -20.25 -24.46
CA GLU A 332 1.35 -18.95 -25.11
C GLU A 332 2.78 -18.41 -25.11
N ALA A 333 3.15 -17.73 -26.20
CA ALA A 333 4.39 -16.98 -26.28
C ALA A 333 4.19 -15.60 -25.64
N PHE A 334 5.18 -15.12 -24.90
CA PHE A 334 5.15 -13.82 -24.27
C PHE A 334 6.55 -13.21 -24.21
N SER A 335 6.63 -11.96 -23.76
CA SER A 335 7.92 -11.32 -23.47
C SER A 335 8.11 -11.15 -21.98
N VAL A 336 9.38 -11.23 -21.56
CA VAL A 336 9.83 -10.78 -20.24
C VAL A 336 10.67 -9.54 -20.48
N SER A 337 10.33 -8.43 -19.84
CA SER A 337 10.98 -7.15 -20.12
C SER A 337 11.10 -6.28 -18.90
N VAL A 338 12.09 -5.39 -18.94
CA VAL A 338 12.24 -4.23 -18.09
C VAL A 338 12.21 -3.02 -19.02
N HIS A 339 11.25 -2.12 -18.83
CA HIS A 339 11.06 -0.98 -19.71
C HIS A 339 11.83 0.24 -19.20
N SER A 340 12.34 1.04 -20.15
CA SER A 340 13.08 2.26 -19.86
C SER A 340 12.24 3.31 -19.13
N GLU A 341 10.95 3.34 -19.35
CA GLU A 341 10.01 4.23 -18.65
C GLU A 341 9.90 3.91 -17.15
N ASP A 342 10.17 2.68 -16.72
CA ASP A 342 10.21 2.29 -15.31
C ASP A 342 11.47 2.83 -14.60
N TYR A 343 12.50 3.22 -15.33
CA TYR A 343 13.80 3.67 -14.80
C TYR A 343 14.37 4.90 -15.50
N GLY A 344 13.56 5.58 -16.27
CA GLY A 344 13.96 6.80 -16.99
C GLY A 344 14.97 6.55 -18.11
N ASN A 345 14.64 6.95 -19.33
CA ASN A 345 15.45 6.94 -20.56
C ASN A 345 16.66 5.99 -20.57
N TYR A 346 16.36 4.75 -20.44
CA TYR A 346 17.31 3.68 -20.60
C TYR A 346 17.61 3.54 -22.11
N PRO A 347 18.82 3.52 -22.58
CA PRO A 347 19.08 3.24 -23.99
C PRO A 347 18.90 1.75 -24.27
N GLY A 348 17.65 1.36 -24.51
CA GLY A 348 17.26 0.01 -24.87
C GLY A 348 16.60 -0.75 -23.72
N ASP A 349 15.40 -1.20 -23.98
CA ASP A 349 14.66 -2.10 -23.11
C ASP A 349 15.41 -3.45 -23.03
N ALA A 350 15.51 -4.01 -21.85
CA ALA A 350 15.92 -5.40 -21.70
C ALA A 350 14.69 -6.27 -21.99
N ILE A 351 14.68 -6.94 -23.13
CA ILE A 351 13.55 -7.77 -23.57
C ILE A 351 14.06 -9.17 -23.92
N ALA A 352 13.37 -10.18 -23.43
CA ALA A 352 13.52 -11.57 -23.82
C ALA A 352 12.17 -12.11 -24.30
N ASN A 353 12.11 -12.59 -25.53
CA ASN A 353 10.95 -13.33 -26.02
C ASN A 353 11.01 -14.76 -25.51
N VAL A 354 9.91 -15.23 -24.96
CA VAL A 354 9.77 -16.56 -24.38
C VAL A 354 8.81 -17.36 -25.22
N GLU A 355 9.32 -18.46 -25.79
CA GLU A 355 8.48 -19.42 -26.49
C GLU A 355 7.50 -20.09 -25.50
N PRO A 356 6.36 -20.59 -25.97
CA PRO A 356 5.38 -21.23 -25.12
C PRO A 356 5.99 -22.24 -24.15
N LEU A 357 5.57 -22.17 -22.88
CA LEU A 357 5.94 -23.14 -21.87
C LEU A 357 5.02 -24.37 -21.99
N THR A 358 5.54 -25.53 -21.63
CA THR A 358 4.70 -26.69 -21.35
C THR A 358 4.04 -26.52 -19.97
N PRO A 359 2.90 -27.18 -19.71
CA PRO A 359 2.26 -27.13 -18.38
C PRO A 359 3.25 -27.49 -17.26
N TYR A 360 3.24 -26.64 -16.21
CA TYR A 360 4.09 -26.74 -15.00
C TYR A 360 5.60 -26.60 -15.26
N GLU A 361 6.00 -26.21 -16.46
CA GLU A 361 7.39 -25.89 -16.75
C GLU A 361 7.82 -24.64 -15.97
N VAL A 362 9.01 -24.71 -15.38
CA VAL A 362 9.71 -23.56 -14.80
C VAL A 362 10.85 -23.18 -15.73
N ARG A 363 10.83 -21.95 -16.26
CA ARG A 363 11.84 -21.45 -17.19
C ARG A 363 12.58 -20.27 -16.61
N THR A 364 13.89 -20.38 -16.57
CA THR A 364 14.76 -19.29 -16.13
C THR A 364 15.02 -18.31 -17.27
N VAL A 365 14.72 -17.03 -17.05
CA VAL A 365 14.95 -15.93 -17.97
C VAL A 365 15.68 -14.80 -17.24
N ASN A 366 16.97 -14.64 -17.49
CA ASN A 366 17.75 -13.56 -16.93
C ASN A 366 17.77 -12.38 -17.88
N LEU A 367 17.63 -11.17 -17.32
CA LEU A 367 17.73 -9.92 -18.05
C LEU A 367 19.00 -9.17 -17.64
N THR A 368 19.68 -8.62 -18.61
CA THR A 368 20.85 -7.76 -18.35
C THR A 368 20.52 -6.35 -18.84
N LEU A 369 20.49 -5.43 -17.89
CA LEU A 369 20.27 -4.03 -18.17
C LEU A 369 21.56 -3.43 -18.73
N THR A 370 21.45 -2.44 -19.62
CA THR A 370 22.57 -1.60 -19.95
C THR A 370 23.05 -0.88 -18.70
N LYS A 371 24.25 -0.34 -18.66
CA LYS A 371 24.87 0.22 -17.45
C LYS A 371 23.97 1.25 -16.76
N LEU A 372 23.70 1.03 -15.45
CA LEU A 372 23.00 1.95 -14.56
C LEU A 372 23.94 2.47 -13.49
N TYR A 373 23.73 3.71 -13.06
CA TYR A 373 24.32 4.22 -11.82
C TYR A 373 23.27 4.24 -10.73
N LYS A 374 23.69 3.85 -9.54
CA LYS A 374 22.85 3.79 -8.38
C LYS A 374 22.80 5.15 -7.68
N VAL A 375 21.60 5.61 -7.33
CA VAL A 375 21.37 6.74 -6.44
C VAL A 375 20.81 6.18 -5.14
N THR A 376 21.51 6.41 -4.04
CA THR A 376 21.13 5.90 -2.72
C THR A 376 20.92 7.04 -1.74
N GLY A 377 20.10 6.81 -0.74
CA GLY A 377 19.90 7.73 0.36
C GLY A 377 19.00 7.12 1.43
N ARG A 378 18.73 7.89 2.46
CA ARG A 378 17.82 7.52 3.54
C ARG A 378 17.01 8.73 3.97
N LEU A 379 15.71 8.55 4.11
CA LEU A 379 14.83 9.57 4.67
C LEU A 379 14.82 9.41 6.19
N VAL A 380 15.01 10.51 6.88
CA VAL A 380 14.96 10.55 8.34
C VAL A 380 14.19 11.78 8.81
N GLN A 381 13.43 11.65 9.87
CA GLN A 381 12.81 12.76 10.57
C GLN A 381 13.61 13.10 11.81
N GLU A 382 13.91 14.37 12.00
CA GLU A 382 14.70 14.85 13.12
C GLU A 382 14.06 14.45 14.46
N GLY A 383 14.80 13.70 15.26
CA GLY A 383 14.36 13.21 16.57
C GLY A 383 13.43 11.99 16.57
N LEU A 384 12.94 11.55 15.40
CA LEU A 384 12.00 10.41 15.28
C LEU A 384 12.58 9.21 14.53
N GLY A 385 13.66 9.39 13.74
CA GLY A 385 14.32 8.28 13.06
C GLY A 385 13.92 8.13 11.60
N SER A 386 13.82 6.90 11.13
CA SER A 386 13.54 6.58 9.71
C SER A 386 12.16 7.00 9.27
N LEU A 387 12.04 7.43 8.02
CA LEU A 387 10.81 7.96 7.45
C LEU A 387 10.51 7.26 6.13
N ILE A 388 9.28 6.80 5.96
CA ILE A 388 8.79 6.27 4.69
C ILE A 388 8.38 7.43 3.78
N GLY A 389 8.74 7.37 2.51
CA GLY A 389 8.42 8.40 1.55
C GLY A 389 8.32 7.90 0.12
N ALA A 390 7.61 8.67 -0.70
CA ALA A 390 7.59 8.55 -2.14
C ALA A 390 8.61 9.49 -2.75
N LEU A 391 9.38 8.98 -3.70
CA LEU A 391 10.46 9.68 -4.36
C LEU A 391 10.21 9.73 -5.86
N SER A 392 10.28 10.90 -6.43
CA SER A 392 10.28 11.11 -7.88
C SER A 392 11.61 11.71 -8.31
N PHE A 393 12.28 11.07 -9.24
CA PHE A 393 13.54 11.55 -9.81
C PHE A 393 13.29 12.18 -11.15
N SER A 394 13.99 13.27 -11.43
CA SER A 394 14.03 13.85 -12.77
C SER A 394 15.45 14.25 -13.13
N TYR A 395 15.83 14.00 -14.39
CA TYR A 395 17.13 14.39 -14.95
C TYR A 395 17.00 14.64 -16.44
N GLY A 396 17.62 15.71 -16.92
CA GLY A 396 17.41 16.15 -18.30
C GLY A 396 15.93 16.46 -18.56
N ALA A 397 15.35 15.80 -19.55
CA ALA A 397 13.91 15.89 -19.87
C ALA A 397 13.10 14.70 -19.33
N THR A 398 13.71 13.86 -18.51
CA THR A 398 13.13 12.60 -18.03
C THR A 398 12.64 12.72 -16.59
N THR A 399 11.43 12.25 -16.33
CA THR A 399 10.91 12.02 -14.99
C THR A 399 10.72 10.51 -14.81
N MET A 400 11.26 9.98 -13.74
CA MET A 400 11.19 8.56 -13.42
C MET A 400 9.90 8.23 -12.66
N PRO A 401 9.43 6.98 -12.71
CA PRO A 401 8.36 6.50 -11.84
C PRO A 401 8.69 6.69 -10.37
N THR A 402 7.65 6.77 -9.56
CA THR A 402 7.79 6.95 -8.12
C THR A 402 8.39 5.71 -7.47
N VAL A 403 9.46 5.91 -6.70
CA VAL A 403 10.08 4.89 -5.86
C VAL A 403 9.61 5.09 -4.42
N VAL A 404 9.28 3.99 -3.72
CA VAL A 404 8.95 4.03 -2.29
C VAL A 404 10.15 3.57 -1.48
N THR A 405 10.44 4.26 -0.36
CA THR A 405 11.53 3.85 0.53
C THR A 405 11.21 2.52 1.23
N ARG A 406 12.23 1.82 1.69
CA ARG A 406 12.08 0.74 2.68
C ARG A 406 11.67 1.34 4.03
N TYR A 407 11.20 0.48 4.98
CA TYR A 407 10.81 0.97 6.30
C TYR A 407 11.94 1.52 7.17
N ASP A 408 13.20 1.24 6.87
CA ASP A 408 14.37 1.86 7.47
C ASP A 408 14.70 3.22 6.84
N GLY A 409 13.81 3.72 5.96
CA GLY A 409 13.93 4.97 5.23
C GLY A 409 14.91 4.91 4.06
N THR A 410 15.59 3.80 3.83
CA THR A 410 16.56 3.68 2.74
C THR A 410 15.87 3.53 1.39
N PHE A 411 16.51 4.02 0.34
CA PHE A 411 16.07 3.84 -1.04
C PHE A 411 17.25 3.61 -1.96
N ASP A 412 16.95 2.89 -3.05
CA ASP A 412 17.81 2.75 -4.20
C ASP A 412 17.03 3.19 -5.44
N ALA A 413 17.60 4.08 -6.23
CA ALA A 413 17.10 4.42 -7.55
C ALA A 413 18.24 4.30 -8.55
N TYR A 414 17.90 4.21 -9.83
CA TYR A 414 18.88 3.95 -10.87
C TYR A 414 18.77 4.99 -11.98
N ILE A 415 19.88 5.49 -12.45
CA ILE A 415 19.98 6.47 -13.53
C ILE A 415 20.80 5.85 -14.68
N ALA A 416 20.39 6.15 -15.91
CA ALA A 416 21.10 5.69 -17.09
C ALA A 416 22.57 6.14 -17.10
N ALA A 417 23.47 5.21 -17.42
CA ALA A 417 24.92 5.44 -17.35
C ALA A 417 25.47 6.47 -18.33
N ASN A 418 24.72 6.79 -19.38
CA ASN A 418 25.06 7.81 -20.34
C ASN A 418 24.67 9.24 -19.89
N TYR A 419 24.00 9.38 -18.73
CA TYR A 419 23.67 10.68 -18.19
C TYR A 419 24.72 11.14 -17.18
N SER A 420 25.09 12.41 -17.32
CA SER A 420 25.82 13.16 -16.29
C SER A 420 25.31 14.60 -16.30
N GLY A 421 25.17 15.18 -15.13
CA GLY A 421 24.65 16.55 -15.02
C GLY A 421 23.62 16.70 -13.90
N PRO A 422 22.87 17.82 -13.92
CA PRO A 422 21.92 18.14 -12.86
C PRO A 422 20.73 17.18 -12.84
N ALA A 423 20.38 16.73 -11.65
CA ALA A 423 19.22 15.92 -11.38
C ALA A 423 18.46 16.48 -10.17
N LYS A 424 17.20 16.13 -10.06
CA LYS A 424 16.30 16.54 -9.01
C LYS A 424 15.64 15.31 -8.39
N LEU A 425 15.62 15.27 -7.07
CA LEU A 425 14.82 14.34 -6.29
C LEU A 425 13.70 15.11 -5.59
N GLU A 426 12.46 14.77 -5.87
CA GLU A 426 11.31 15.24 -5.15
C GLU A 426 10.85 14.15 -4.17
N VAL A 427 10.81 14.50 -2.89
CA VAL A 427 10.44 13.58 -1.81
C VAL A 427 9.13 14.05 -1.19
N THR A 428 8.18 13.15 -1.06
CA THR A 428 6.92 13.38 -0.34
C THR A 428 6.81 12.35 0.79
N THR A 429 6.58 12.83 2.00
CA THR A 429 6.46 12.02 3.23
C THR A 429 5.32 12.56 4.08
N ALA A 430 4.94 11.86 5.14
CA ALA A 430 4.03 12.37 6.15
C ALA A 430 4.57 13.65 6.83
N ALA A 431 5.90 13.80 6.97
CA ALA A 431 6.55 15.00 7.51
C ALA A 431 6.64 16.16 6.52
N GLY A 432 6.11 16.04 5.30
CA GLY A 432 6.08 17.09 4.28
C GLY A 432 6.80 16.73 2.99
N ARG A 433 7.09 17.76 2.20
CA ARG A 433 7.76 17.62 0.90
C ARG A 433 9.13 18.28 0.92
N LYS A 434 10.06 17.69 0.17
CA LYS A 434 11.41 18.23 -0.01
C LYS A 434 11.88 18.02 -1.43
N THR A 435 12.56 19.03 -1.98
CA THR A 435 13.23 18.94 -3.28
C THR A 435 14.72 19.03 -3.05
N ILE A 436 15.47 18.10 -3.64
CA ILE A 436 16.93 18.03 -3.55
C ILE A 436 17.48 18.09 -4.96
N ASP A 437 18.24 19.15 -5.25
CA ASP A 437 19.01 19.26 -6.48
C ASP A 437 20.39 18.64 -6.25
N PHE A 438 20.83 17.77 -7.15
CA PHE A 438 22.13 17.13 -7.08
C PHE A 438 22.71 16.93 -8.49
N ASN A 439 23.98 16.62 -8.57
CA ASN A 439 24.63 16.31 -9.82
C ASN A 439 24.93 14.81 -9.90
N VAL A 440 24.62 14.21 -11.03
CA VAL A 440 25.03 12.86 -11.39
C VAL A 440 26.43 12.94 -11.99
N PRO A 441 27.46 12.37 -11.37
CA PRO A 441 28.79 12.35 -11.92
C PRO A 441 28.86 11.40 -13.12
N ALA A 442 29.72 11.68 -14.07
CA ALA A 442 29.97 10.76 -15.15
C ALA A 442 30.63 9.48 -14.61
N GLY A 443 29.98 8.36 -14.80
CA GLY A 443 30.60 7.07 -14.54
C GLY A 443 30.61 6.60 -13.08
N ALA A 444 29.79 7.15 -12.18
CA ALA A 444 29.79 6.75 -10.76
C ALA A 444 28.40 6.83 -10.10
N ASP A 445 28.22 6.02 -9.06
CA ASP A 445 27.06 6.05 -8.19
C ASP A 445 26.98 7.34 -7.38
N VAL A 446 25.78 7.68 -6.93
CA VAL A 446 25.49 8.87 -6.13
C VAL A 446 24.96 8.43 -4.76
N SER A 447 25.54 8.94 -3.70
CA SER A 447 24.98 8.82 -2.36
C SER A 447 24.51 10.20 -1.89
N LEU A 448 23.22 10.31 -1.60
CA LEU A 448 22.61 11.53 -1.08
C LEU A 448 22.68 11.58 0.47
N GLY A 449 23.13 10.48 1.10
CA GLY A 449 23.17 10.38 2.56
C GLY A 449 21.80 10.46 3.21
N ASP A 450 21.76 10.97 4.44
CA ASP A 450 20.50 11.19 5.16
C ASP A 450 19.82 12.48 4.67
N ILE A 451 18.58 12.32 4.19
CA ILE A 451 17.70 13.42 3.82
C ILE A 451 16.83 13.71 5.02
N VAL A 452 17.20 14.73 5.78
CA VAL A 452 16.59 15.04 7.06
C VAL A 452 15.37 15.93 6.85
N PHE A 453 14.20 15.47 7.30
CA PHE A 453 13.01 16.27 7.44
C PHE A 453 13.00 16.88 8.83
N ALA A 454 12.85 18.21 8.90
CA ALA A 454 12.62 18.86 10.18
C ALA A 454 11.32 18.29 10.76
N ASN A 455 11.33 18.04 12.04
CA ASN A 455 10.09 17.72 12.72
C ASN A 455 9.27 19.01 12.80
N SER A 456 8.42 19.25 11.81
CA SER A 456 7.59 20.46 11.72
C SER A 456 6.54 20.54 12.84
N VAL A 457 6.36 19.44 13.57
CA VAL A 457 5.52 19.35 14.77
C VAL A 457 6.26 19.81 16.03
N ILE A 458 7.61 19.85 16.02
CA ILE A 458 8.45 20.18 17.21
C ILE A 458 8.82 21.67 17.26
N THR A 459 7.91 22.58 17.04
CA THR A 459 8.17 23.96 17.47
C THR A 459 7.68 24.23 18.89
N GLY A 460 6.87 23.36 19.47
CA GLY A 460 6.35 23.44 20.83
C GLY A 460 7.23 22.75 21.90
N GLY A 461 8.14 21.84 21.47
CA GLY A 461 8.99 21.08 22.39
C GLY A 461 8.84 19.56 22.24
N VAL A 462 9.40 18.82 23.18
CA VAL A 462 9.41 17.36 23.19
C VAL A 462 9.10 16.83 24.58
N ILE A 463 8.26 15.79 24.66
CA ILE A 463 8.11 14.96 25.87
C ILE A 463 8.94 13.69 25.65
N THR A 464 9.94 13.47 26.48
CA THR A 464 10.74 12.24 26.47
C THR A 464 10.10 11.22 27.40
N VAL A 465 9.79 10.06 26.90
CA VAL A 465 9.25 8.92 27.66
C VAL A 465 10.36 7.89 27.85
N THR A 466 10.56 7.48 29.08
CA THR A 466 11.57 6.49 29.46
C THR A 466 10.86 5.26 30.01
N PRO A 467 10.84 4.13 29.29
CA PRO A 467 10.31 2.87 29.78
C PRO A 467 11.08 2.37 31.02
N SER A 468 10.38 1.77 31.96
CA SER A 468 11.00 1.10 33.09
C SER A 468 11.41 -0.35 32.76
N LEU A 469 10.80 -0.94 31.74
CA LEU A 469 11.08 -2.29 31.32
C LEU A 469 12.41 -2.44 30.59
N ALA A 470 13.16 -3.46 30.97
CA ALA A 470 14.45 -3.74 30.33
C ALA A 470 14.29 -4.14 28.86
N GLY A 471 15.10 -3.54 27.99
CA GLY A 471 15.09 -3.81 26.56
C GLY A 471 14.36 -2.77 25.72
N TYR A 472 13.68 -1.83 26.33
CA TYR A 472 13.02 -0.71 25.64
C TYR A 472 13.83 0.57 25.81
N ALA A 473 14.08 1.27 24.70
CA ALA A 473 14.81 2.53 24.70
C ALA A 473 13.85 3.72 24.94
N PRO A 474 14.35 4.83 25.55
CA PRO A 474 13.58 6.07 25.61
C PRO A 474 13.18 6.55 24.20
N PHE A 475 12.00 7.15 24.09
CA PHE A 475 11.50 7.74 22.86
C PHE A 475 10.90 9.13 23.12
N ASN A 476 10.69 9.90 22.06
CA ASN A 476 10.23 11.25 22.13
C ASN A 476 8.82 11.40 21.51
N ILE A 477 7.93 12.09 22.24
CA ILE A 477 6.63 12.52 21.75
C ILE A 477 6.77 13.98 21.36
N PRO A 478 6.56 14.35 20.07
CA PRO A 478 6.57 15.73 19.64
C PRO A 478 5.34 16.46 20.20
N VAL A 479 5.54 17.68 20.67
CA VAL A 479 4.48 18.56 21.18
C VAL A 479 4.13 19.59 20.09
N PRO A 480 2.87 19.72 19.70
CA PRO A 480 2.44 20.70 18.73
C PRO A 480 2.81 22.15 19.14
N ASN A 481 3.04 23.01 18.15
CA ASN A 481 3.37 24.43 18.38
C ASN A 481 2.13 25.32 18.57
N ASP A 482 0.96 24.78 18.40
CA ASP A 482 -0.34 25.44 18.46
C ASP A 482 -1.14 25.07 19.71
N LEU A 483 -0.43 24.68 20.78
CA LEU A 483 -1.04 24.51 22.09
C LEU A 483 -1.75 25.80 22.52
N ARG A 484 -2.98 25.68 23.00
CA ARG A 484 -3.76 26.79 23.55
C ARG A 484 -3.75 26.70 25.06
N ALA A 485 -3.56 27.85 25.73
CA ALA A 485 -3.61 27.97 27.17
C ALA A 485 -4.77 28.88 27.58
N TYR A 486 -5.53 28.45 28.55
CA TYR A 486 -6.57 29.26 29.22
C TYR A 486 -6.05 29.57 30.61
N VAL A 487 -5.88 30.83 30.91
CA VAL A 487 -5.29 31.32 32.18
C VAL A 487 -6.32 32.23 32.86
N ASN A 488 -6.65 31.93 34.09
CA ASN A 488 -7.66 32.70 34.82
C ASN A 488 -7.21 34.14 35.20
N ASP A 489 -5.92 34.35 35.43
CA ASP A 489 -5.30 35.65 35.69
C ASP A 489 -3.85 35.62 35.19
N LYS A 490 -3.51 36.43 34.20
CA LYS A 490 -2.18 36.48 33.59
C LYS A 490 -1.08 36.98 34.53
N ASP A 491 -1.44 37.84 35.48
CA ASP A 491 -0.51 38.46 36.43
C ASP A 491 -0.27 37.56 37.66
N ASN A 492 -1.26 36.75 38.02
CA ASN A 492 -1.19 35.83 39.16
C ASN A 492 -2.01 34.57 38.92
N PRO A 493 -1.54 33.69 38.04
CA PRO A 493 -2.29 32.51 37.62
C PRO A 493 -2.48 31.52 38.77
N THR A 494 -3.73 31.22 39.09
CA THR A 494 -4.10 30.17 40.04
C THR A 494 -4.75 28.95 39.35
N SER A 495 -5.04 29.08 38.06
CA SER A 495 -5.53 27.98 37.22
C SER A 495 -5.06 28.19 35.79
N ILE A 496 -4.47 27.15 35.20
CA ILE A 496 -4.02 27.11 33.82
C ILE A 496 -4.53 25.80 33.23
N SER A 497 -5.28 25.90 32.14
CA SER A 497 -5.64 24.74 31.31
C SER A 497 -4.94 24.86 29.96
N ILE A 498 -4.30 23.81 29.51
CA ILE A 498 -3.63 23.76 28.22
C ILE A 498 -4.22 22.63 27.43
N ASP A 499 -4.73 22.98 26.26
CA ASP A 499 -5.37 22.06 25.35
C ASP A 499 -4.73 22.10 23.97
N TRP A 500 -4.69 20.95 23.35
CA TRP A 500 -4.47 20.82 21.94
C TRP A 500 -5.58 19.96 21.35
N GLN A 501 -6.33 20.54 20.43
CA GLN A 501 -7.31 19.83 19.61
C GLN A 501 -7.05 20.24 18.17
N PRO A 502 -6.76 19.31 17.28
CA PRO A 502 -6.63 19.64 15.86
C PRO A 502 -7.97 20.16 15.31
N GLU A 503 -7.92 21.22 14.51
CA GLU A 503 -9.10 21.81 13.85
C GLU A 503 -9.80 20.83 12.89
N ASP A 504 -9.17 19.73 12.57
CA ASP A 504 -9.62 18.77 11.56
C ASP A 504 -9.53 17.33 12.10
N TRP A 505 -10.67 16.79 12.52
CA TRP A 505 -10.79 15.42 13.01
C TRP A 505 -10.32 14.36 12.00
N ASP A 506 -10.37 14.67 10.68
CA ASP A 506 -9.90 13.79 9.63
C ASP A 506 -8.36 13.70 9.62
N LYS A 507 -7.64 14.73 10.07
CA LYS A 507 -6.19 14.66 10.27
C LYS A 507 -5.78 13.76 11.42
N TRP A 508 -6.61 13.61 12.43
CA TRP A 508 -6.40 12.71 13.54
C TRP A 508 -6.36 11.24 13.14
N GLN A 509 -7.19 10.86 12.17
CA GLN A 509 -7.28 9.48 11.69
C GLN A 509 -6.20 9.13 10.67
N ILE A 510 -5.61 10.14 10.02
CA ILE A 510 -4.64 9.95 8.92
C ILE A 510 -3.24 9.60 9.46
N GLU A 511 -2.89 10.00 10.66
CA GLU A 511 -1.56 9.79 11.26
C GLU A 511 -1.51 8.60 12.24
N GLY A 512 -2.53 7.76 12.25
CA GLY A 512 -2.50 6.44 12.90
C GLY A 512 -2.55 6.42 14.42
N GLY A 513 -2.95 7.50 15.09
CA GLY A 513 -3.07 7.52 16.53
C GLY A 513 -3.97 8.62 17.08
N TRP A 514 -4.49 8.40 18.28
CA TRP A 514 -5.18 9.42 19.06
C TRP A 514 -4.12 10.24 19.78
N ASN A 515 -3.97 11.49 19.39
CA ASN A 515 -3.05 12.42 20.07
C ASN A 515 -3.89 13.50 20.74
N MET A 516 -3.96 13.48 22.05
CA MET A 516 -4.62 14.49 22.84
C MET A 516 -3.66 14.97 23.93
N ILE A 517 -3.52 16.27 24.08
CA ILE A 517 -2.80 16.87 25.21
C ILE A 517 -3.80 17.73 25.95
N HIS A 518 -4.08 17.35 27.16
CA HIS A 518 -4.90 18.13 28.09
C HIS A 518 -4.15 18.27 29.40
N ILE A 519 -3.83 19.49 29.80
CA ILE A 519 -3.13 19.80 31.03
C ILE A 519 -4.01 20.78 31.81
N ASN A 520 -4.43 20.38 32.98
CA ASN A 520 -5.12 21.27 33.89
C ASN A 520 -4.30 21.44 35.16
N TYR A 521 -3.78 22.64 35.38
CA TYR A 521 -3.11 23.03 36.62
C TYR A 521 -4.07 23.79 37.49
N ASP A 522 -4.51 23.17 38.56
CA ASP A 522 -5.21 23.72 39.68
C ASP A 522 -4.46 23.29 40.95
N PRO A 523 -4.03 24.16 41.85
CA PRO A 523 -3.33 23.79 43.09
C PRO A 523 -4.11 22.78 43.96
N GLN A 524 -5.43 22.65 43.77
CA GLN A 524 -6.30 21.73 44.46
C GLN A 524 -6.49 20.41 43.67
N TRP A 525 -6.31 20.43 42.35
CA TRP A 525 -6.59 19.33 41.44
C TRP A 525 -5.64 19.38 40.23
N SER A 526 -4.34 19.12 40.44
CA SER A 526 -3.44 19.00 39.27
C SER A 526 -3.79 17.71 38.53
N MET A 527 -4.25 17.87 37.30
CA MET A 527 -4.55 16.80 36.41
C MET A 527 -3.76 17.00 35.13
N PHE A 528 -2.99 16.01 34.75
CA PHE A 528 -2.32 15.96 33.46
C PHE A 528 -2.82 14.72 32.73
N GLU A 529 -3.30 14.91 31.53
CA GLU A 529 -3.72 13.83 30.65
C GLU A 529 -3.07 14.06 29.30
N CYS A 530 -2.22 13.12 28.90
CA CYS A 530 -1.67 13.09 27.56
C CYS A 530 -1.89 11.67 27.03
N ILE A 531 -2.69 11.54 26.00
CA ILE A 531 -2.91 10.28 25.31
C ILE A 531 -2.21 10.39 23.96
N TRP A 532 -1.29 9.50 23.72
CA TRP A 532 -0.57 9.40 22.47
C TRP A 532 -0.49 7.94 22.03
N SER A 533 -0.74 7.70 20.76
CA SER A 533 -0.56 6.38 20.16
C SER A 533 0.23 6.52 18.87
N SER A 534 1.17 5.63 18.65
CA SER A 534 1.95 5.55 17.42
C SER A 534 1.65 4.26 16.70
N SER A 535 1.29 4.34 15.42
CA SER A 535 1.16 3.17 14.56
C SER A 535 2.51 2.49 14.31
N ASP A 536 3.60 3.24 14.36
CA ASP A 536 4.94 2.73 14.05
C ASP A 536 5.51 1.83 15.17
N PHE A 537 5.01 2.01 16.42
CA PHE A 537 5.47 1.23 17.57
C PHE A 537 4.36 0.52 18.32
N MET A 538 3.11 0.67 17.89
CA MET A 538 1.94 0.14 18.61
C MET A 538 2.03 0.41 20.12
N THR A 539 2.45 1.63 20.48
CA THR A 539 2.70 2.06 21.85
C THR A 539 1.64 3.07 22.23
N GLN A 540 0.94 2.82 23.30
CA GLN A 540 -0.01 3.77 23.89
C GLN A 540 0.61 4.33 25.17
N PHE A 541 0.64 5.64 25.26
CA PHE A 541 1.09 6.39 26.44
C PHE A 541 -0.15 7.00 27.11
N ASP A 542 -0.29 6.76 28.40
CA ASP A 542 -1.32 7.35 29.25
C ASP A 542 -0.67 7.85 30.53
N SER A 543 -0.75 9.15 30.80
CA SER A 543 -0.17 9.74 32.00
C SER A 543 -1.03 9.40 33.23
N ASP A 544 -0.36 9.06 34.31
CA ASP A 544 -1.02 8.90 35.60
C ASP A 544 -1.47 10.28 36.12
N ARG A 545 -2.80 10.46 36.26
CA ARG A 545 -3.42 11.72 36.68
C ARG A 545 -2.99 12.18 38.07
N GLU A 546 -2.49 11.30 38.92
CA GLU A 546 -2.12 11.61 40.31
C GLU A 546 -0.61 11.84 40.52
N MET A 547 0.24 11.54 39.52
CA MET A 547 1.71 11.56 39.70
C MET A 547 2.45 12.49 38.74
N GLY A 548 1.74 13.37 38.04
CA GLY A 548 2.36 14.38 37.17
C GLY A 548 2.67 15.69 37.88
N THR A 549 3.75 16.33 37.50
CA THR A 549 4.13 17.66 37.97
C THR A 549 4.11 18.64 36.80
N PHE A 550 3.32 19.69 36.93
CA PHE A 550 3.33 20.84 36.04
C PHE A 550 4.18 21.95 36.67
N ASN A 551 5.20 22.40 35.97
CA ASN A 551 6.07 23.49 36.41
C ASN A 551 5.84 24.71 35.50
N LEU A 552 5.17 25.73 36.00
CA LEU A 552 5.06 27.03 35.33
C LEU A 552 6.44 27.71 35.34
N ILE A 553 6.99 27.99 34.17
CA ILE A 553 8.26 28.72 34.02
C ILE A 553 7.98 30.22 33.98
N GLY A 554 6.91 30.65 33.30
CA GLY A 554 6.49 32.03 33.24
C GLY A 554 5.47 32.30 32.16
N ILE A 555 4.91 33.53 32.20
CA ILE A 555 4.03 34.05 31.16
C ILE A 555 4.71 35.24 30.51
N GLU A 556 4.91 35.23 29.23
CA GLU A 556 5.53 36.28 28.44
C GLU A 556 4.59 36.71 27.31
N GLY A 557 3.91 37.83 27.49
CA GLY A 557 2.90 38.31 26.54
C GLY A 557 1.70 37.38 26.44
N ASP A 558 1.53 36.76 25.29
CA ASP A 558 0.48 35.76 25.02
C ASP A 558 0.98 34.32 25.14
N LYS A 559 2.17 34.10 25.68
CA LYS A 559 2.79 32.78 25.78
C LYS A 559 2.93 32.29 27.22
N VAL A 560 2.44 31.09 27.48
CA VAL A 560 2.71 30.35 28.71
C VAL A 560 3.87 29.39 28.45
N LYS A 561 4.94 29.53 29.22
CA LYS A 561 6.11 28.62 29.21
C LYS A 561 6.04 27.70 30.42
N PHE A 562 6.18 26.42 30.20
CA PHE A 562 6.04 25.40 31.23
C PHE A 562 6.87 24.16 30.93
N SER A 563 6.99 23.28 31.91
CA SER A 563 7.50 21.91 31.71
C SER A 563 6.67 20.93 32.51
N ILE A 564 6.69 19.68 32.09
CA ILE A 564 5.96 18.58 32.73
C ILE A 564 6.88 17.39 32.99
N ASN A 565 6.62 16.65 34.06
CA ASN A 565 7.24 15.37 34.34
C ASN A 565 6.34 14.53 35.23
N GLY A 566 6.49 13.20 35.19
CA GLY A 566 5.72 12.29 36.01
C GLY A 566 5.82 10.84 35.56
N LYS A 567 4.99 10.00 36.17
CA LYS A 567 4.82 8.61 35.76
C LYS A 567 3.77 8.49 34.67
N CYS A 568 3.89 7.45 33.88
CA CYS A 568 2.93 7.12 32.82
C CYS A 568 2.82 5.61 32.67
N ARG A 569 1.73 5.21 32.05
CA ARG A 569 1.51 3.82 31.60
C ARG A 569 1.85 3.73 30.11
N LEU A 570 2.60 2.72 29.75
CA LEU A 570 2.87 2.40 28.36
C LEU A 570 2.30 1.04 28.02
N SER A 571 1.59 0.91 26.92
CA SER A 571 1.30 -0.38 26.33
C SER A 571 2.12 -0.58 25.08
N PHE A 572 2.82 -1.70 25.00
CA PHE A 572 3.54 -2.12 23.81
C PHE A 572 2.73 -3.23 23.14
N ARG A 573 2.13 -2.92 21.99
CA ARG A 573 1.38 -3.89 21.18
C ARG A 573 2.31 -4.56 20.19
N GLY A 574 2.37 -5.89 20.16
CA GLY A 574 3.20 -6.63 19.18
C GLY A 574 3.64 -8.01 19.63
N ALA A 575 3.32 -8.41 20.86
CA ALA A 575 3.40 -9.80 21.32
C ALA A 575 1.99 -10.36 21.50
N GLU A 576 1.84 -11.69 21.56
CA GLU A 576 0.55 -12.36 21.83
C GLU A 576 -0.13 -11.89 23.12
N ASP A 577 0.64 -11.22 24.01
CA ASP A 577 0.15 -10.58 25.22
C ASP A 577 0.53 -9.10 25.19
N GLU A 578 -0.44 -8.20 25.42
CA GLU A 578 -0.22 -6.77 25.58
C GLU A 578 0.66 -6.54 26.82
N VAL A 579 1.87 -6.00 26.60
CA VAL A 579 2.81 -5.73 27.70
C VAL A 579 2.58 -4.30 28.19
N TRP A 580 2.26 -4.17 29.48
CA TRP A 580 2.08 -2.88 30.14
C TRP A 580 3.30 -2.53 31.00
N ASP A 581 3.77 -1.30 30.88
CA ASP A 581 4.76 -0.67 31.75
C ASP A 581 4.06 0.37 32.61
N GLU A 582 3.82 0.02 33.87
CA GLU A 582 3.10 0.88 34.83
C GLU A 582 4.01 1.90 35.52
N ASP A 583 5.32 1.78 35.37
CA ASP A 583 6.33 2.58 36.05
C ASP A 583 7.20 3.40 35.08
N ALA A 584 6.76 3.55 33.83
CA ALA A 584 7.44 4.42 32.88
C ALA A 584 7.42 5.88 33.38
N PHE A 585 8.43 6.64 32.96
CA PHE A 585 8.59 8.03 33.36
C PHE A 585 8.61 8.95 32.14
N TYR A 586 7.95 10.10 32.23
CA TYR A 586 8.00 11.13 31.21
C TYR A 586 8.57 12.44 31.75
N GLN A 587 9.24 13.19 30.88
CA GLN A 587 9.71 14.55 31.17
C GLN A 587 9.77 15.37 29.88
N SER A 588 9.51 16.68 30.02
CA SER A 588 9.72 17.64 28.93
C SER A 588 10.83 18.62 29.24
N GLY A 589 11.38 19.24 28.20
CA GLY A 589 12.02 20.53 28.29
C GLY A 589 11.01 21.67 28.47
N GLU A 590 11.38 22.88 28.10
CA GLU A 590 10.46 24.01 28.04
C GLU A 590 9.46 23.78 26.90
N LEU A 591 8.17 23.84 27.24
CA LEU A 591 7.04 23.82 26.32
C LEU A 591 6.39 25.20 26.29
N THR A 592 5.73 25.53 25.18
CA THR A 592 5.06 26.82 25.03
C THR A 592 3.64 26.64 24.50
N ALA A 593 2.67 27.29 25.17
CA ALA A 593 1.29 27.37 24.70
C ALA A 593 0.89 28.86 24.48
N THR A 594 -0.01 29.09 23.53
CA THR A 594 -0.54 30.43 23.27
C THR A 594 -1.79 30.66 24.10
N ILE A 595 -1.87 31.80 24.84
CA ILE A 595 -3.05 32.14 25.61
C ILE A 595 -4.19 32.49 24.66
N ASP A 596 -5.31 31.81 24.84
CA ASP A 596 -6.56 32.09 24.15
C ASP A 596 -7.44 32.95 25.09
N ASP A 597 -7.70 34.16 24.68
CA ASP A 597 -8.51 35.12 25.46
C ASP A 597 -10.03 34.86 25.35
N ASN A 598 -10.45 33.86 24.58
CA ASN A 598 -11.87 33.51 24.41
C ASN A 598 -12.19 32.11 25.02
N PRO A 599 -12.40 32.04 26.35
CA PRO A 599 -12.65 30.77 27.04
C PRO A 599 -14.03 30.14 26.73
N ASN A 600 -14.89 30.86 25.99
CA ASN A 600 -16.24 30.40 25.63
C ASN A 600 -16.41 30.41 24.10
N GLY A 601 -15.51 29.82 23.37
CA GLY A 601 -15.64 29.71 21.91
C GLY A 601 -17.07 29.38 21.48
N GLU A 602 -17.79 30.43 20.99
CA GLU A 602 -19.12 30.30 20.38
C GLU A 602 -19.03 29.62 18.98
N ASP A 603 -18.20 28.61 18.81
CA ASP A 603 -18.29 27.70 17.66
C ASP A 603 -18.64 26.32 18.20
N GLY A 604 -19.97 26.18 18.40
CA GLY A 604 -20.60 25.02 19.00
C GLY A 604 -20.24 23.69 18.39
N VAL A 605 -19.37 22.96 19.04
CA VAL A 605 -19.45 21.48 19.07
C VAL A 605 -19.11 21.05 20.49
N ARG A 606 -20.14 20.60 21.19
CA ARG A 606 -20.03 19.78 22.40
C ARG A 606 -19.93 18.34 21.98
#